data_3c8a7986ca55eb1f5841d9c2cfe28c05
#
_entry.id   3c8a7986ca55eb1f5841d9c2cfe28c05
#
_cell.length_a   1.000
_cell.length_b   1.000
_cell.length_c   1.000
_cell.angle_alpha   90.00
_cell.angle_beta   90.00
_cell.angle_gamma   90.00
#
_symmetry.space_group_name_H-M   'P 1'
#
loop_
_entity.id
_entity.type
_entity.pdbx_description
1 polymer ?
#
loop_
_entity_poly.entity_id
_entity_poly.type
_entity_poly.pdbx_seq_one_letter_code
_entity_poly.pdbx_strand_id
1 'polypeptide(L)'
;MTDLSLPAPHKSWAAVFAMSLAAFVLVASEFMPVSLLTPIAADLHITEGQAGQGISVSGLFALFTSLLIPLVAARVDRKPLLLSLTLLMIVSGTVVAFAPNYVVFMIGRALIGVAIGGFWSLSAATAMRLVPDDQVTRAMAIVNGGNALATVIAAPLGSFLGALIGWRGAFLCVIPVAIVACIWLLFSLPRMNTQSGSGTGNVFKLMKSTPIALGMVAVSVFFMGQFMLFTYLRPFLETVTHVSVSMLSLMLLVLGLAGLAGTFLIEAFLKNGLYRTLIVIPILMAMIALALVSFGSSAATTTVLLGLWGLVATAAPVGWWTWLARTLPDEAEAGGGLMVAIIQLAIASGATVGGLVFDSSGYRATFELSAALLGVAAVLAFLAARVAMREGGKTRGSSELKYIFGLVKD
;
A
#
# COMPACT_ATOMS: atom_id res chain seq x y z
N MET A 1 14.97 33.29 -26.10
CA MET A 1 13.55 32.83 -26.03
C MET A 1 13.50 31.41 -26.58
N THR A 2 13.71 30.44 -25.72
CA THR A 2 13.60 29.02 -26.06
C THR A 2 12.14 28.64 -25.92
N ASP A 3 11.54 28.29 -27.03
CA ASP A 3 10.15 27.87 -27.18
C ASP A 3 9.89 26.65 -26.27
N LEU A 4 9.27 26.91 -25.12
CA LEU A 4 8.71 25.88 -24.22
C LEU A 4 7.39 25.38 -24.83
N SER A 5 7.49 24.71 -26.00
CA SER A 5 6.35 23.99 -26.54
C SER A 5 5.97 22.88 -25.54
N LEU A 6 4.85 23.09 -24.83
CA LEU A 6 4.21 22.04 -24.04
C LEU A 6 4.05 20.80 -24.92
N PRO A 7 4.39 19.60 -24.46
CA PRO A 7 4.19 18.37 -25.22
C PRO A 7 2.73 18.28 -25.63
N ALA A 8 2.49 17.84 -26.86
CA ALA A 8 1.14 17.72 -27.42
C ALA A 8 0.23 16.96 -26.44
N PRO A 9 -0.99 17.44 -26.14
CA PRO A 9 -1.85 16.94 -25.06
C PRO A 9 -2.09 15.42 -25.09
N HIS A 10 -2.05 14.80 -26.26
CA HIS A 10 -2.17 13.35 -26.39
C HIS A 10 -1.00 12.54 -25.82
N LYS A 11 0.23 13.07 -25.85
CA LYS A 11 1.41 12.36 -25.31
C LYS A 11 1.43 12.36 -23.78
N SER A 12 0.92 13.42 -23.15
CA SER A 12 0.88 13.54 -21.69
C SER A 12 -0.05 12.51 -21.06
N TRP A 13 -1.25 12.31 -21.61
CA TRP A 13 -2.20 11.31 -21.12
C TRP A 13 -1.72 9.88 -21.36
N ALA A 14 -1.08 9.60 -22.50
CA ALA A 14 -0.48 8.29 -22.76
C ALA A 14 0.56 7.93 -21.69
N ALA A 15 1.36 8.90 -21.23
CA ALA A 15 2.32 8.69 -20.15
C ALA A 15 1.62 8.41 -18.80
N VAL A 16 0.51 9.11 -18.50
CA VAL A 16 -0.28 8.87 -17.28
C VAL A 16 -0.87 7.45 -17.27
N PHE A 17 -1.42 6.98 -18.40
CA PHE A 17 -1.92 5.60 -18.51
C PHE A 17 -0.80 4.57 -18.43
N ALA A 18 0.37 4.84 -19.01
CA ALA A 18 1.54 3.97 -18.90
C ALA A 18 2.03 3.89 -17.43
N MET A 19 2.01 5.00 -16.68
CA MET A 19 2.29 5.02 -15.24
C MET A 19 1.24 4.22 -14.45
N SER A 20 -0.03 4.29 -14.83
CA SER A 20 -1.09 3.48 -14.21
C SER A 20 -0.84 1.99 -14.40
N LEU A 21 -0.45 1.58 -15.62
CA LEU A 21 -0.09 0.18 -15.89
C LEU A 21 1.17 -0.25 -15.11
N ALA A 22 2.18 0.63 -15.00
CA ALA A 22 3.36 0.36 -14.19
C ALA A 22 3.01 0.24 -12.69
N ALA A 23 2.11 1.08 -12.17
CA ALA A 23 1.60 0.98 -10.80
C ALA A 23 0.83 -0.34 -10.59
N PHE A 24 0.04 -0.78 -11.55
CA PHE A 24 -0.63 -2.09 -11.52
C PHE A 24 0.38 -3.23 -11.40
N VAL A 25 1.40 -3.27 -12.27
CA VAL A 25 2.46 -4.30 -12.24
C VAL A 25 3.21 -4.31 -10.93
N LEU A 26 3.56 -3.11 -10.43
CA LEU A 26 4.30 -2.92 -9.19
C LEU A 26 3.54 -3.55 -8.01
N VAL A 27 2.29 -3.16 -7.83
CA VAL A 27 1.46 -3.60 -6.71
C VAL A 27 1.07 -5.07 -6.86
N ALA A 28 0.82 -5.55 -8.08
CA ALA A 28 0.60 -6.97 -8.34
C ALA A 28 1.83 -7.80 -7.92
N SER A 29 3.04 -7.37 -8.29
CA SER A 29 4.28 -8.05 -7.91
C SER A 29 4.56 -7.98 -6.39
N GLU A 30 4.15 -6.89 -5.73
CA GLU A 30 4.34 -6.68 -4.30
C GLU A 30 3.50 -7.66 -3.48
N PHE A 31 2.20 -7.80 -3.81
CA PHE A 31 1.25 -8.56 -3.01
C PHE A 31 0.97 -9.99 -3.51
N MET A 32 1.45 -10.35 -4.69
CA MET A 32 1.32 -11.73 -5.20
C MET A 32 1.84 -12.80 -4.23
N PRO A 33 2.96 -12.62 -3.51
CA PRO A 33 3.42 -13.60 -2.52
C PRO A 33 2.40 -13.91 -1.42
N VAL A 34 1.55 -12.97 -1.04
CA VAL A 34 0.48 -13.21 -0.03
C VAL A 34 -0.44 -14.35 -0.47
N SER A 35 -0.85 -14.33 -1.75
CA SER A 35 -1.71 -15.36 -2.31
C SER A 35 -0.99 -16.64 -2.73
N LEU A 36 0.34 -16.63 -2.70
CA LEU A 36 1.21 -17.75 -3.09
C LEU A 36 2.10 -18.24 -1.93
N LEU A 37 1.83 -17.81 -0.70
CA LEU A 37 2.71 -18.01 0.45
C LEU A 37 3.01 -19.49 0.67
N THR A 38 1.98 -20.32 0.80
CA THR A 38 2.10 -21.76 1.02
C THR A 38 2.84 -22.51 -0.10
N PRO A 39 2.51 -22.32 -1.40
CA PRO A 39 3.26 -22.99 -2.46
C PRO A 39 4.71 -22.50 -2.57
N ILE A 40 5.02 -21.25 -2.25
CA ILE A 40 6.41 -20.76 -2.19
C ILE A 40 7.14 -21.46 -1.04
N ALA A 41 6.55 -21.52 0.16
CA ALA A 41 7.13 -22.17 1.33
C ALA A 41 7.40 -23.65 1.08
N ALA A 42 6.43 -24.35 0.53
CA ALA A 42 6.56 -25.79 0.23
C ALA A 42 7.67 -26.10 -0.80
N ASP A 43 7.74 -25.33 -1.88
CA ASP A 43 8.70 -25.57 -2.97
C ASP A 43 10.13 -25.16 -2.62
N LEU A 44 10.31 -24.11 -1.82
CA LEU A 44 11.62 -23.66 -1.34
C LEU A 44 12.05 -24.34 -0.02
N HIS A 45 11.24 -25.28 0.52
CA HIS A 45 11.48 -26.00 1.77
C HIS A 45 11.75 -25.08 2.97
N ILE A 46 10.91 -24.04 3.12
CA ILE A 46 10.96 -23.04 4.19
C ILE A 46 9.62 -22.96 4.91
N THR A 47 9.57 -22.25 6.04
CA THR A 47 8.32 -21.99 6.76
C THR A 47 7.47 -20.91 6.06
N GLU A 48 6.16 -20.84 6.36
CA GLU A 48 5.30 -19.76 5.89
C GLU A 48 5.77 -18.41 6.41
N GLY A 49 6.28 -18.36 7.66
CA GLY A 49 6.88 -17.16 8.22
C GLY A 49 8.09 -16.70 7.42
N GLN A 50 8.98 -17.60 7.04
CA GLN A 50 10.13 -17.30 6.19
C GLN A 50 9.69 -16.83 4.80
N ALA A 51 8.68 -17.45 4.19
CA ALA A 51 8.14 -16.98 2.90
C ALA A 51 7.57 -15.56 3.02
N GLY A 52 6.88 -15.25 4.12
CA GLY A 52 6.36 -13.92 4.45
C GLY A 52 7.43 -12.84 4.59
N GLN A 53 8.68 -13.21 4.97
CA GLN A 53 9.82 -12.27 5.00
C GLN A 53 10.11 -11.66 3.60
N GLY A 54 9.68 -12.30 2.52
CA GLY A 54 9.76 -11.71 1.19
C GLY A 54 9.02 -10.36 1.08
N ILE A 55 7.92 -10.17 1.84
CA ILE A 55 7.21 -8.89 1.93
C ILE A 55 8.00 -7.91 2.78
N SER A 56 8.58 -8.38 3.89
CA SER A 56 9.39 -7.57 4.79
C SER A 56 10.62 -6.99 4.09
N VAL A 57 11.33 -7.81 3.32
CA VAL A 57 12.52 -7.37 2.57
C VAL A 57 12.13 -6.35 1.50
N SER A 58 11.05 -6.57 0.75
CA SER A 58 10.61 -5.57 -0.24
C SER A 58 10.22 -4.25 0.43
N GLY A 59 9.48 -4.28 1.55
CA GLY A 59 9.14 -3.08 2.32
C GLY A 59 10.36 -2.34 2.86
N LEU A 60 11.35 -3.06 3.37
CA LEU A 60 12.60 -2.46 3.88
C LEU A 60 13.39 -1.75 2.76
N PHE A 61 13.56 -2.40 1.60
CA PHE A 61 14.23 -1.77 0.46
C PHE A 61 13.42 -0.62 -0.12
N ALA A 62 12.07 -0.70 -0.10
CA ALA A 62 11.21 0.40 -0.48
C ALA A 62 11.36 1.62 0.44
N LEU A 63 11.46 1.41 1.76
CA LEU A 63 11.74 2.45 2.73
C LEU A 63 13.05 3.18 2.40
N PHE A 64 14.17 2.46 2.27
CA PHE A 64 15.45 3.09 1.97
C PHE A 64 15.43 3.82 0.63
N THR A 65 14.85 3.20 -0.39
CA THR A 65 14.79 3.82 -1.72
C THR A 65 13.91 5.07 -1.72
N SER A 66 12.76 5.05 -1.03
CA SER A 66 11.87 6.21 -0.97
C SER A 66 12.54 7.44 -0.33
N LEU A 67 13.44 7.22 0.62
CA LEU A 67 14.21 8.29 1.27
C LEU A 67 15.40 8.77 0.41
N LEU A 68 16.00 7.90 -0.40
CA LEU A 68 17.20 8.21 -1.17
C LEU A 68 16.90 8.69 -2.59
N ILE A 69 15.81 8.25 -3.20
CA ILE A 69 15.50 8.55 -4.60
C ILE A 69 15.33 10.05 -4.90
N PRO A 70 14.83 10.91 -4.00
CA PRO A 70 14.79 12.36 -4.25
C PRO A 70 16.16 12.97 -4.46
N LEU A 71 17.21 12.46 -3.79
CA LEU A 71 18.60 12.91 -3.97
C LEU A 71 19.13 12.56 -5.36
N VAL A 72 18.75 11.41 -5.89
CA VAL A 72 19.11 10.97 -7.24
C VAL A 72 18.31 11.76 -8.28
N ALA A 73 17.02 11.94 -8.07
CA ALA A 73 16.11 12.68 -8.95
C ALA A 73 16.46 14.18 -9.07
N ALA A 74 17.17 14.73 -8.09
CA ALA A 74 17.73 16.08 -8.18
C ALA A 74 18.83 16.22 -9.24
N ARG A 75 19.50 15.12 -9.63
CA ARG A 75 20.65 15.09 -10.56
C ARG A 75 20.37 14.38 -11.87
N VAL A 76 19.36 13.52 -11.90
CA VAL A 76 19.05 12.65 -13.06
C VAL A 76 17.63 12.95 -13.53
N ASP A 77 17.43 13.00 -14.85
CA ASP A 77 16.12 13.16 -15.46
C ASP A 77 15.15 12.04 -14.98
N ARG A 78 13.89 12.40 -14.73
CA ARG A 78 12.87 11.46 -14.23
C ARG A 78 12.52 10.35 -15.20
N LYS A 79 12.64 10.59 -16.53
CA LYS A 79 12.37 9.56 -17.54
C LYS A 79 13.29 8.34 -17.39
N PRO A 80 14.63 8.47 -17.46
CA PRO A 80 15.51 7.32 -17.26
C PRO A 80 15.35 6.67 -15.88
N LEU A 81 15.05 7.45 -14.82
CA LEU A 81 14.80 6.88 -13.50
C LEU A 81 13.55 5.98 -13.50
N LEU A 82 12.41 6.45 -14.01
CA LEU A 82 11.18 5.64 -14.06
C LEU A 82 11.35 4.43 -14.98
N LEU A 83 12.07 4.55 -16.09
CA LEU A 83 12.38 3.42 -16.97
C LEU A 83 13.27 2.40 -16.27
N SER A 84 14.32 2.84 -15.56
CA SER A 84 15.19 1.92 -14.82
C SER A 84 14.45 1.19 -13.69
N LEU A 85 13.52 1.87 -12.98
CA LEU A 85 12.70 1.25 -11.97
C LEU A 85 11.71 0.22 -12.58
N THR A 86 11.12 0.53 -13.74
CA THR A 86 10.24 -0.41 -14.45
C THR A 86 11.03 -1.59 -15.01
N LEU A 87 12.24 -1.37 -15.52
CA LEU A 87 13.14 -2.45 -15.91
C LEU A 87 13.51 -3.32 -14.70
N LEU A 88 13.74 -2.70 -13.54
CA LEU A 88 14.03 -3.42 -12.31
C LEU A 88 12.86 -4.31 -11.86
N MET A 89 11.60 -3.92 -12.13
CA MET A 89 10.44 -4.80 -11.91
C MET A 89 10.52 -6.06 -12.77
N ILE A 90 10.90 -5.93 -14.06
CA ILE A 90 11.07 -7.06 -14.97
C ILE A 90 12.18 -8.00 -14.45
N VAL A 91 13.33 -7.43 -14.08
CA VAL A 91 14.45 -8.19 -13.52
C VAL A 91 14.04 -8.89 -12.23
N SER A 92 13.38 -8.18 -11.33
CA SER A 92 12.87 -8.74 -10.07
C SER A 92 11.94 -9.93 -10.30
N GLY A 93 10.91 -9.74 -11.15
CA GLY A 93 9.96 -10.81 -11.49
C GLY A 93 10.66 -12.03 -12.09
N THR A 94 11.65 -11.81 -12.96
CA THR A 94 12.47 -12.88 -13.55
C THR A 94 13.30 -13.60 -12.48
N VAL A 95 14.00 -12.88 -11.62
CA VAL A 95 14.80 -13.46 -10.52
C VAL A 95 13.92 -14.29 -9.59
N VAL A 96 12.75 -13.78 -9.22
CA VAL A 96 11.78 -14.51 -8.37
C VAL A 96 11.28 -15.76 -9.08
N ALA A 97 10.86 -15.65 -10.34
CA ALA A 97 10.31 -16.79 -11.10
C ALA A 97 11.31 -17.93 -11.30
N PHE A 98 12.60 -17.62 -11.43
CA PHE A 98 13.67 -18.62 -11.60
C PHE A 98 14.46 -18.88 -10.32
N ALA A 99 13.98 -18.44 -9.16
CA ALA A 99 14.67 -18.62 -7.88
C ALA A 99 14.81 -20.12 -7.53
N PRO A 100 16.03 -20.69 -7.45
CA PRO A 100 16.24 -22.08 -7.09
C PRO A 100 16.21 -22.29 -5.56
N ASN A 101 16.32 -21.20 -4.78
CA ASN A 101 16.39 -21.23 -3.33
C ASN A 101 15.89 -19.92 -2.72
N TYR A 102 15.77 -19.93 -1.40
CA TYR A 102 15.29 -18.80 -0.62
C TYR A 102 16.10 -17.51 -0.80
N VAL A 103 17.45 -17.62 -0.88
CA VAL A 103 18.31 -16.43 -1.00
C VAL A 103 18.06 -15.69 -2.32
N VAL A 104 17.97 -16.41 -3.43
CA VAL A 104 17.68 -15.81 -4.75
C VAL A 104 16.26 -15.22 -4.78
N PHE A 105 15.29 -15.91 -4.16
CA PHE A 105 13.95 -15.37 -3.97
C PHE A 105 13.99 -14.01 -3.22
N MET A 106 14.74 -13.92 -2.11
CA MET A 106 14.88 -12.71 -1.32
C MET A 106 15.58 -11.58 -2.08
N ILE A 107 16.58 -11.90 -2.92
CA ILE A 107 17.20 -10.92 -3.83
C ILE A 107 16.16 -10.34 -4.78
N GLY A 108 15.34 -11.17 -5.41
CA GLY A 108 14.24 -10.70 -6.25
C GLY A 108 13.26 -9.81 -5.49
N ARG A 109 12.92 -10.16 -4.24
CA ARG A 109 12.05 -9.35 -3.37
C ARG A 109 12.69 -8.02 -2.98
N ALA A 110 14.01 -7.96 -2.77
CA ALA A 110 14.74 -6.71 -2.53
C ALA A 110 14.67 -5.78 -3.76
N LEU A 111 14.86 -6.32 -4.96
CA LEU A 111 14.81 -5.56 -6.21
C LEU A 111 13.43 -4.93 -6.45
N ILE A 112 12.33 -5.65 -6.20
CA ILE A 112 11.00 -5.05 -6.32
C ILE A 112 10.80 -3.96 -5.27
N GLY A 113 11.34 -4.12 -4.06
CA GLY A 113 11.32 -3.08 -3.02
C GLY A 113 11.95 -1.78 -3.49
N VAL A 114 13.12 -1.84 -4.13
CA VAL A 114 13.75 -0.65 -4.74
C VAL A 114 12.82 -0.01 -5.76
N ALA A 115 12.17 -0.80 -6.62
CA ALA A 115 11.24 -0.29 -7.61
C ALA A 115 10.02 0.38 -6.95
N ILE A 116 9.45 -0.21 -5.88
CA ILE A 116 8.31 0.32 -5.13
C ILE A 116 8.64 1.71 -4.54
N GLY A 117 9.72 1.79 -3.77
CA GLY A 117 10.12 3.04 -3.12
C GLY A 117 10.41 4.15 -4.11
N GLY A 118 11.12 3.83 -5.20
CA GLY A 118 11.45 4.79 -6.25
C GLY A 118 10.23 5.25 -7.05
N PHE A 119 9.37 4.35 -7.48
CA PHE A 119 8.21 4.66 -8.30
C PHE A 119 7.21 5.55 -7.56
N TRP A 120 6.81 5.18 -6.34
CA TRP A 120 5.86 5.95 -5.56
C TRP A 120 6.38 7.35 -5.20
N SER A 121 7.66 7.47 -4.86
CA SER A 121 8.27 8.77 -4.56
C SER A 121 8.31 9.71 -5.77
N LEU A 122 8.41 9.18 -7.00
CA LEU A 122 8.48 9.97 -8.22
C LEU A 122 7.12 10.22 -8.87
N SER A 123 6.10 9.41 -8.57
CA SER A 123 4.82 9.37 -9.29
C SER A 123 4.07 10.69 -9.25
N ALA A 124 3.86 11.28 -8.06
CA ALA A 124 3.12 12.52 -7.90
C ALA A 124 3.80 13.68 -8.65
N ALA A 125 5.10 13.86 -8.42
CA ALA A 125 5.87 14.92 -9.04
C ALA A 125 6.03 14.74 -10.56
N THR A 126 5.94 13.50 -11.06
CA THR A 126 5.92 13.24 -12.51
C THR A 126 4.55 13.57 -13.09
N ALA A 127 3.47 13.16 -12.43
CA ALA A 127 2.11 13.46 -12.87
C ALA A 127 1.86 14.98 -12.98
N MET A 128 2.32 15.77 -12.00
CA MET A 128 2.23 17.24 -12.02
C MET A 128 2.96 17.89 -13.21
N ARG A 129 3.95 17.22 -13.80
CA ARG A 129 4.68 17.73 -14.98
C ARG A 129 4.10 17.24 -16.31
N LEU A 130 3.22 16.26 -16.29
CA LEU A 130 2.64 15.68 -17.49
C LEU A 130 1.35 16.36 -17.94
N VAL A 131 0.64 16.99 -17.03
CA VAL A 131 -0.68 17.61 -17.28
C VAL A 131 -0.74 19.01 -16.69
N PRO A 132 -1.66 19.87 -17.18
CA PRO A 132 -1.94 21.17 -16.57
C PRO A 132 -2.42 21.03 -15.10
N ASP A 133 -2.23 22.08 -14.29
CA ASP A 133 -2.50 22.07 -12.85
C ASP A 133 -3.96 21.69 -12.52
N ASP A 134 -4.92 22.11 -13.33
CA ASP A 134 -6.35 21.78 -13.20
C ASP A 134 -6.65 20.28 -13.43
N GLN A 135 -5.74 19.54 -14.07
CA GLN A 135 -5.89 18.12 -14.43
C GLN A 135 -5.03 17.18 -13.57
N VAL A 136 -4.18 17.69 -12.70
CA VAL A 136 -3.29 16.89 -11.84
C VAL A 136 -4.07 15.89 -11.00
N THR A 137 -5.18 16.30 -10.39
CA THR A 137 -6.03 15.39 -9.58
C THR A 137 -6.54 14.22 -10.41
N ARG A 138 -6.95 14.46 -11.67
CA ARG A 138 -7.41 13.42 -12.58
C ARG A 138 -6.27 12.48 -12.99
N ALA A 139 -5.08 13.01 -13.25
CA ALA A 139 -3.91 12.21 -13.58
C ALA A 139 -3.52 11.29 -12.41
N MET A 140 -3.49 11.83 -11.20
CA MET A 140 -3.22 11.03 -9.99
C MET A 140 -4.30 9.96 -9.75
N ALA A 141 -5.56 10.27 -9.99
CA ALA A 141 -6.64 9.28 -9.90
C ALA A 141 -6.45 8.12 -10.89
N ILE A 142 -5.98 8.38 -12.12
CA ILE A 142 -5.70 7.33 -13.12
C ILE A 142 -4.50 6.47 -12.67
N VAL A 143 -3.41 7.08 -12.20
CA VAL A 143 -2.25 6.32 -11.70
C VAL A 143 -2.65 5.44 -10.51
N ASN A 144 -3.40 5.99 -9.56
CA ASN A 144 -3.92 5.21 -8.43
C ASN A 144 -4.97 4.17 -8.85
N GLY A 145 -5.65 4.36 -9.98
CA GLY A 145 -6.54 3.36 -10.57
C GLY A 145 -5.83 2.05 -10.90
N GLY A 146 -4.58 2.11 -11.37
CA GLY A 146 -3.72 0.93 -11.55
C GLY A 146 -3.46 0.19 -10.24
N ASN A 147 -3.14 0.93 -9.18
CA ASN A 147 -2.99 0.36 -7.84
C ASN A 147 -4.29 -0.31 -7.34
N ALA A 148 -5.42 0.37 -7.47
CA ALA A 148 -6.72 -0.16 -7.04
C ALA A 148 -7.08 -1.44 -7.81
N LEU A 149 -6.87 -1.46 -9.12
CA LEU A 149 -7.11 -2.63 -9.95
C LEU A 149 -6.20 -3.80 -9.55
N ALA A 150 -4.91 -3.54 -9.28
CA ALA A 150 -3.98 -4.57 -8.82
C ALA A 150 -4.42 -5.16 -7.46
N THR A 151 -4.86 -4.33 -6.54
CA THR A 151 -5.33 -4.76 -5.21
C THR A 151 -6.53 -5.73 -5.32
N VAL A 152 -7.42 -5.51 -6.30
CA VAL A 152 -8.56 -6.39 -6.54
C VAL A 152 -8.16 -7.70 -7.23
N ILE A 153 -7.27 -7.62 -8.22
CA ILE A 153 -7.02 -8.73 -9.16
C ILE A 153 -5.79 -9.57 -8.74
N ALA A 154 -4.74 -8.97 -8.17
CA ALA A 154 -3.45 -9.63 -8.00
C ALA A 154 -3.53 -10.88 -7.11
N ALA A 155 -4.22 -10.79 -5.97
CA ALA A 155 -4.30 -11.90 -5.03
C ALA A 155 -5.16 -13.07 -5.57
N PRO A 156 -6.40 -12.86 -6.06
CA PRO A 156 -7.18 -13.95 -6.60
C PRO A 156 -6.56 -14.55 -7.87
N LEU A 157 -6.04 -13.71 -8.79
CA LEU A 157 -5.39 -14.17 -10.01
C LEU A 157 -4.09 -14.91 -9.70
N GLY A 158 -3.29 -14.40 -8.77
CA GLY A 158 -2.07 -15.06 -8.29
C GLY A 158 -2.36 -16.43 -7.71
N SER A 159 -3.38 -16.57 -6.87
CA SER A 159 -3.81 -17.85 -6.32
C SER A 159 -4.27 -18.82 -7.40
N PHE A 160 -5.09 -18.36 -8.35
CA PHE A 160 -5.60 -19.17 -9.45
C PHE A 160 -4.50 -19.62 -10.41
N LEU A 161 -3.64 -18.71 -10.87
CA LEU A 161 -2.50 -19.04 -11.72
C LEU A 161 -1.50 -19.95 -11.00
N GLY A 162 -1.27 -19.70 -9.71
CA GLY A 162 -0.41 -20.54 -8.90
C GLY A 162 -0.86 -22.01 -8.83
N ALA A 163 -2.18 -22.24 -8.87
CA ALA A 163 -2.74 -23.59 -8.92
C ALA A 163 -2.60 -24.26 -10.29
N LEU A 164 -2.69 -23.47 -11.38
CA LEU A 164 -2.65 -23.99 -12.76
C LEU A 164 -1.23 -24.22 -13.27
N ILE A 165 -0.34 -23.25 -13.05
CA ILE A 165 1.00 -23.20 -13.66
C ILE A 165 2.13 -23.06 -12.62
N GLY A 166 1.79 -23.24 -11.33
CA GLY A 166 2.71 -23.05 -10.23
C GLY A 166 3.00 -21.58 -9.89
N TRP A 167 3.56 -21.33 -8.71
CA TRP A 167 3.83 -19.96 -8.24
C TRP A 167 4.86 -19.23 -9.12
N ARG A 168 5.85 -19.94 -9.67
CA ARG A 168 6.82 -19.39 -10.62
C ARG A 168 6.14 -18.91 -11.91
N GLY A 169 5.22 -19.72 -12.44
CA GLY A 169 4.42 -19.36 -13.61
C GLY A 169 3.56 -18.13 -13.37
N ALA A 170 2.98 -17.97 -12.17
CA ALA A 170 2.21 -16.79 -11.81
C ALA A 170 3.07 -15.51 -11.87
N PHE A 171 4.30 -15.53 -11.36
CA PHE A 171 5.24 -14.41 -11.49
C PHE A 171 5.65 -14.16 -12.94
N LEU A 172 5.87 -15.21 -13.74
CA LEU A 172 6.20 -15.09 -15.17
C LEU A 172 5.08 -14.36 -15.95
N CYS A 173 3.81 -14.57 -15.59
CA CYS A 173 2.68 -13.89 -16.23
C CYS A 173 2.67 -12.36 -16.03
N VAL A 174 3.32 -11.84 -14.99
CA VAL A 174 3.41 -10.40 -14.75
C VAL A 174 4.48 -9.74 -15.62
N ILE A 175 5.52 -10.48 -16.02
CA ILE A 175 6.66 -9.96 -16.78
C ILE A 175 6.24 -9.37 -18.14
N PRO A 176 5.42 -10.02 -18.99
CA PRO A 176 4.94 -9.42 -20.24
C PRO A 176 4.21 -8.09 -20.03
N VAL A 177 3.41 -7.99 -18.97
CA VAL A 177 2.70 -6.75 -18.62
C VAL A 177 3.69 -5.65 -18.22
N ALA A 178 4.73 -6.01 -17.46
CA ALA A 178 5.82 -5.10 -17.09
C ALA A 178 6.61 -4.61 -18.32
N ILE A 179 6.87 -5.51 -19.28
CA ILE A 179 7.52 -5.15 -20.56
C ILE A 179 6.66 -4.17 -21.35
N VAL A 180 5.36 -4.42 -21.46
CA VAL A 180 4.42 -3.50 -22.12
C VAL A 180 4.42 -2.14 -21.43
N ALA A 181 4.36 -2.11 -20.10
CA ALA A 181 4.43 -0.86 -19.34
C ALA A 181 5.76 -0.11 -19.58
N CYS A 182 6.90 -0.81 -19.58
CA CYS A 182 8.21 -0.25 -19.84
C CYS A 182 8.32 0.35 -21.24
N ILE A 183 7.88 -0.39 -22.27
CA ILE A 183 7.87 0.07 -23.66
C ILE A 183 6.94 1.27 -23.81
N TRP A 184 5.77 1.22 -23.22
CA TRP A 184 4.82 2.34 -23.29
C TRP A 184 5.37 3.59 -22.59
N LEU A 185 5.98 3.47 -21.41
CA LEU A 185 6.68 4.56 -20.74
C LEU A 185 7.84 5.12 -21.59
N LEU A 186 8.61 4.26 -22.25
CA LEU A 186 9.74 4.66 -23.09
C LEU A 186 9.31 5.64 -24.18
N PHE A 187 8.16 5.34 -24.86
CA PHE A 187 7.67 6.16 -25.96
C PHE A 187 6.79 7.34 -25.54
N SER A 188 6.12 7.24 -24.41
CA SER A 188 5.14 8.26 -23.97
C SER A 188 5.73 9.31 -23.02
N LEU A 189 6.71 8.95 -22.18
CA LEU A 189 7.32 9.89 -21.24
C LEU A 189 8.21 10.91 -21.96
N PRO A 190 7.97 12.22 -21.80
CA PRO A 190 8.89 13.25 -22.27
C PRO A 190 10.15 13.29 -21.38
N ARG A 191 11.23 13.89 -21.88
CA ARG A 191 12.39 14.26 -21.05
C ARG A 191 11.96 15.36 -20.09
N MET A 192 12.32 15.21 -18.83
CA MET A 192 11.96 16.15 -17.76
C MET A 192 13.24 16.67 -17.13
N ASN A 193 13.63 17.88 -17.50
CA ASN A 193 14.84 18.51 -16.95
C ASN A 193 14.82 18.52 -15.43
N THR A 194 15.98 18.29 -14.82
CA THR A 194 16.20 18.42 -13.40
C THR A 194 15.90 19.85 -12.95
N GLN A 195 14.96 20.03 -12.03
CA GLN A 195 14.79 21.31 -11.35
C GLN A 195 15.61 21.28 -10.05
N SER A 196 16.68 22.03 -10.02
CA SER A 196 17.40 22.37 -8.80
C SER A 196 16.51 23.27 -7.96
N GLY A 197 15.78 22.73 -6.98
CA GLY A 197 14.98 23.63 -6.17
C GLY A 197 13.92 23.09 -5.21
N SER A 198 13.52 21.84 -5.23
CA SER A 198 12.75 21.33 -4.11
C SER A 198 13.73 20.91 -3.00
N GLY A 199 14.00 21.86 -2.10
CA GLY A 199 14.77 21.58 -0.91
C GLY A 199 14.13 20.39 -0.20
N THR A 200 14.93 19.34 0.01
CA THR A 200 14.62 18.28 0.96
C THR A 200 14.54 18.96 2.33
N GLY A 201 13.36 19.52 2.65
CA GLY A 201 13.05 19.95 4.00
C GLY A 201 13.39 18.78 4.91
N ASN A 202 13.98 19.04 6.05
CA ASN A 202 14.34 17.98 6.99
C ASN A 202 13.05 17.26 7.44
N VAL A 203 12.70 16.18 6.74
CA VAL A 203 11.48 15.38 6.91
C VAL A 203 11.30 14.98 8.39
N PHE A 204 12.39 14.75 9.12
CA PHE A 204 12.37 14.45 10.54
C PHE A 204 11.97 15.66 11.41
N LYS A 205 12.06 16.89 10.89
CA LYS A 205 11.58 18.09 11.60
C LYS A 205 10.06 18.05 11.77
N LEU A 206 9.33 17.42 10.86
CA LEU A 206 7.88 17.23 10.94
C LEU A 206 7.46 16.43 12.17
N MET A 207 8.26 15.44 12.56
CA MET A 207 8.02 14.59 13.73
C MET A 207 8.15 15.33 15.07
N LYS A 208 8.63 16.58 15.08
CA LYS A 208 8.66 17.41 16.31
C LYS A 208 7.27 17.92 16.71
N SER A 209 6.33 17.97 15.78
CA SER A 209 4.94 18.31 16.08
C SER A 209 4.23 17.11 16.70
N THR A 210 3.69 17.27 17.91
CA THR A 210 3.02 16.18 18.65
C THR A 210 1.83 15.57 17.87
N PRO A 211 0.92 16.35 17.24
CA PRO A 211 -0.18 15.79 16.45
C PRO A 211 0.32 14.95 15.26
N ILE A 212 1.39 15.41 14.59
CA ILE A 212 1.97 14.71 13.43
C ILE A 212 2.63 13.41 13.89
N ALA A 213 3.44 13.47 14.96
CA ALA A 213 4.11 12.30 15.50
C ALA A 213 3.10 11.22 15.93
N LEU A 214 2.05 11.60 16.69
CA LEU A 214 0.99 10.67 17.10
C LEU A 214 0.24 10.08 15.92
N GLY A 215 -0.11 10.88 14.91
CA GLY A 215 -0.76 10.41 13.69
C GLY A 215 0.11 9.43 12.91
N MET A 216 1.41 9.73 12.74
CA MET A 216 2.35 8.85 12.05
C MET A 216 2.57 7.54 12.80
N VAL A 217 2.64 7.56 14.14
CA VAL A 217 2.70 6.33 14.94
C VAL A 217 1.39 5.54 14.82
N ALA A 218 0.23 6.20 14.81
CA ALA A 218 -1.05 5.54 14.59
C ALA A 218 -1.10 4.85 13.23
N VAL A 219 -0.65 5.51 12.16
CA VAL A 219 -0.49 4.94 10.81
C VAL A 219 0.41 3.71 10.85
N SER A 220 1.58 3.81 11.50
CA SER A 220 2.54 2.72 11.59
C SER A 220 1.92 1.49 12.27
N VAL A 221 1.31 1.66 13.43
CA VAL A 221 0.71 0.56 14.19
C VAL A 221 -0.50 -0.02 13.44
N PHE A 222 -1.28 0.81 12.76
CA PHE A 222 -2.41 0.38 11.93
C PHE A 222 -1.95 -0.56 10.81
N PHE A 223 -1.00 -0.13 9.98
CA PHE A 223 -0.50 -0.94 8.87
C PHE A 223 0.25 -2.18 9.35
N MET A 224 0.97 -2.09 10.47
CA MET A 224 1.61 -3.25 11.10
C MET A 224 0.57 -4.32 11.46
N GLY A 225 -0.52 -3.94 12.15
CA GLY A 225 -1.60 -4.87 12.52
C GLY A 225 -2.33 -5.43 11.29
N GLN A 226 -2.64 -4.60 10.30
CA GLN A 226 -3.29 -5.01 9.06
C GLN A 226 -2.46 -6.07 8.31
N PHE A 227 -1.17 -5.82 8.09
CA PHE A 227 -0.32 -6.71 7.31
C PHE A 227 0.15 -7.94 8.08
N MET A 228 0.16 -7.90 9.39
CA MET A 228 0.37 -9.07 10.23
C MET A 228 -0.68 -10.17 9.97
N LEU A 229 -1.96 -9.83 9.84
CA LEU A 229 -3.02 -10.78 9.50
C LEU A 229 -3.03 -11.08 7.99
N PHE A 230 -3.00 -10.04 7.15
CA PHE A 230 -3.17 -10.18 5.71
C PHE A 230 -2.11 -11.06 5.06
N THR A 231 -0.85 -10.97 5.51
CA THR A 231 0.27 -11.77 4.99
C THR A 231 0.03 -13.27 5.17
N TYR A 232 -0.55 -13.69 6.30
CA TYR A 232 -0.76 -15.10 6.66
C TYR A 232 -2.20 -15.57 6.44
N LEU A 233 -2.97 -14.83 5.66
CA LEU A 233 -4.36 -15.16 5.36
C LEU A 233 -4.49 -16.46 4.58
N ARG A 234 -3.61 -16.72 3.60
CA ARG A 234 -3.68 -17.95 2.80
C ARG A 234 -3.48 -19.22 3.63
N PRO A 235 -2.40 -19.38 4.42
CA PRO A 235 -2.25 -20.55 5.30
C PRO A 235 -3.45 -20.75 6.23
N PHE A 236 -4.03 -19.67 6.77
CA PHE A 236 -5.23 -19.75 7.58
C PHE A 236 -6.42 -20.33 6.80
N LEU A 237 -6.68 -19.86 5.57
CA LEU A 237 -7.78 -20.35 4.74
C LEU A 237 -7.59 -21.84 4.36
N GLU A 238 -6.37 -22.29 4.15
CA GLU A 238 -6.04 -23.68 3.81
C GLU A 238 -6.13 -24.60 5.03
N THR A 239 -5.61 -24.20 6.19
CA THR A 239 -5.46 -25.06 7.37
C THR A 239 -6.62 -25.00 8.36
N VAL A 240 -7.36 -23.89 8.43
CA VAL A 240 -8.44 -23.66 9.38
C VAL A 240 -9.82 -23.70 8.72
N THR A 241 -9.96 -22.99 7.60
CA THR A 241 -11.21 -22.97 6.84
C THR A 241 -11.32 -24.17 5.90
N HIS A 242 -10.20 -24.83 5.60
CA HIS A 242 -10.12 -26.03 4.73
C HIS A 242 -10.75 -25.84 3.34
N VAL A 243 -10.55 -24.66 2.73
CA VAL A 243 -11.12 -24.35 1.43
C VAL A 243 -10.24 -24.83 0.28
N SER A 244 -10.89 -25.19 -0.83
CA SER A 244 -10.16 -25.45 -2.08
C SER A 244 -9.50 -24.20 -2.63
N VAL A 245 -8.49 -24.32 -3.49
CA VAL A 245 -7.80 -23.17 -4.11
C VAL A 245 -8.77 -22.29 -4.90
N SER A 246 -9.76 -22.89 -5.57
CA SER A 246 -10.79 -22.13 -6.29
C SER A 246 -11.65 -21.29 -5.34
N MET A 247 -12.05 -21.85 -4.19
CA MET A 247 -12.80 -21.11 -3.18
C MET A 247 -11.93 -20.03 -2.51
N LEU A 248 -10.67 -20.31 -2.25
CA LEU A 248 -9.70 -19.34 -1.74
C LEU A 248 -9.56 -18.16 -2.71
N SER A 249 -9.40 -18.42 -4.01
CA SER A 249 -9.32 -17.36 -5.03
C SER A 249 -10.61 -16.52 -5.09
N LEU A 250 -11.78 -17.15 -4.94
CA LEU A 250 -13.07 -16.46 -4.86
C LEU A 250 -13.16 -15.57 -3.60
N MET A 251 -12.73 -16.07 -2.44
CA MET A 251 -12.71 -15.30 -1.19
C MET A 251 -11.81 -14.07 -1.31
N LEU A 252 -10.62 -14.22 -1.92
CA LEU A 252 -9.72 -13.10 -2.19
C LEU A 252 -10.32 -12.09 -3.18
N LEU A 253 -11.10 -12.58 -4.17
CA LEU A 253 -11.82 -11.69 -5.09
C LEU A 253 -12.92 -10.91 -4.36
N VAL A 254 -13.68 -11.55 -3.47
CA VAL A 254 -14.69 -10.88 -2.63
C VAL A 254 -14.04 -9.80 -1.77
N LEU A 255 -12.89 -10.11 -1.13
CA LEU A 255 -12.10 -9.15 -0.36
C LEU A 255 -11.70 -7.95 -1.23
N GLY A 256 -11.17 -8.20 -2.44
CA GLY A 256 -10.72 -7.15 -3.35
C GLY A 256 -11.87 -6.27 -3.85
N LEU A 257 -12.99 -6.87 -4.29
CA LEU A 257 -14.16 -6.14 -4.79
C LEU A 257 -14.81 -5.32 -3.67
N ALA A 258 -14.95 -5.88 -2.47
CA ALA A 258 -15.44 -5.15 -1.31
C ALA A 258 -14.49 -3.98 -0.95
N GLY A 259 -13.17 -4.19 -1.08
CA GLY A 259 -12.17 -3.14 -0.88
C GLY A 259 -12.32 -1.99 -1.87
N LEU A 260 -12.56 -2.30 -3.13
CA LEU A 260 -12.86 -1.28 -4.14
C LEU A 260 -14.12 -0.48 -3.78
N ALA A 261 -15.19 -1.17 -3.39
CA ALA A 261 -16.41 -0.51 -2.93
C ALA A 261 -16.15 0.40 -1.71
N GLY A 262 -15.36 -0.08 -0.73
CA GLY A 262 -14.96 0.70 0.44
C GLY A 262 -14.21 1.98 0.09
N THR A 263 -13.33 1.92 -0.91
CA THR A 263 -12.55 3.08 -1.38
C THR A 263 -13.45 4.18 -1.96
N PHE A 264 -14.57 3.82 -2.61
CA PHE A 264 -15.55 4.81 -3.08
C PHE A 264 -16.47 5.32 -1.96
N LEU A 265 -16.85 4.45 -1.04
CA LEU A 265 -17.79 4.81 0.02
C LEU A 265 -17.16 5.70 1.10
N ILE A 266 -15.85 5.58 1.35
CA ILE A 266 -15.20 6.26 2.46
C ILE A 266 -15.27 7.79 2.36
N GLU A 267 -15.32 8.36 1.16
CA GLU A 267 -15.38 9.81 0.95
C GLU A 267 -16.56 10.44 1.71
N ALA A 268 -17.73 9.78 1.70
CA ALA A 268 -18.92 10.24 2.40
C ALA A 268 -18.71 10.33 3.92
N PHE A 269 -17.93 9.40 4.49
CA PHE A 269 -17.61 9.39 5.93
C PHE A 269 -16.52 10.41 6.30
N LEU A 270 -15.55 10.63 5.40
CA LEU A 270 -14.44 11.57 5.64
C LEU A 270 -14.89 13.05 5.61
N LYS A 271 -15.93 13.38 4.83
CA LYS A 271 -16.46 14.76 4.75
C LYS A 271 -16.87 15.28 6.12
N ASN A 272 -17.56 14.46 6.92
CA ASN A 272 -18.21 14.86 8.15
C ASN A 272 -17.57 14.26 9.42
N GLY A 273 -16.49 13.49 9.31
CA GLY A 273 -15.96 12.79 10.49
C GLY A 273 -14.62 12.10 10.28
N LEU A 274 -13.60 12.82 9.77
CA LEU A 274 -12.28 12.26 9.51
C LEU A 274 -11.72 11.44 10.69
N TYR A 275 -11.57 12.05 11.85
CA TYR A 275 -11.02 11.36 13.03
C TYR A 275 -11.91 10.24 13.52
N ARG A 276 -13.24 10.39 13.45
CA ARG A 276 -14.18 9.32 13.78
C ARG A 276 -13.96 8.11 12.88
N THR A 277 -13.80 8.33 11.59
CA THR A 277 -13.53 7.27 10.62
C THR A 277 -12.20 6.58 10.89
N LEU A 278 -11.12 7.34 11.17
CA LEU A 278 -9.80 6.81 11.49
C LEU A 278 -9.76 6.00 12.80
N ILE A 279 -10.69 6.24 13.72
CA ILE A 279 -10.83 5.48 14.96
C ILE A 279 -11.69 4.23 14.74
N VAL A 280 -12.81 4.35 14.02
CA VAL A 280 -13.77 3.26 13.82
C VAL A 280 -13.21 2.14 12.96
N ILE A 281 -12.46 2.47 11.89
CA ILE A 281 -11.89 1.47 10.97
C ILE A 281 -11.00 0.45 11.72
N PRO A 282 -9.98 0.83 12.49
CA PRO A 282 -9.14 -0.16 13.17
C PRO A 282 -9.91 -0.94 14.25
N ILE A 283 -10.93 -0.37 14.88
CA ILE A 283 -11.81 -1.11 15.82
C ILE A 283 -12.58 -2.20 15.08
N LEU A 284 -13.20 -1.87 13.94
CA LEU A 284 -13.90 -2.84 13.11
C LEU A 284 -12.96 -3.95 12.63
N MET A 285 -11.77 -3.60 12.19
CA MET A 285 -10.78 -4.58 11.76
C MET A 285 -10.32 -5.48 12.91
N ALA A 286 -10.11 -4.93 14.11
CA ALA A 286 -9.78 -5.72 15.30
C ALA A 286 -10.92 -6.73 15.64
N MET A 287 -12.16 -6.29 15.57
CA MET A 287 -13.31 -7.18 15.78
C MET A 287 -13.39 -8.28 14.71
N ILE A 288 -13.14 -7.95 13.45
CA ILE A 288 -13.10 -8.94 12.35
C ILE A 288 -11.98 -9.94 12.56
N ALA A 289 -10.78 -9.49 12.98
CA ALA A 289 -9.65 -10.38 13.27
C ALA A 289 -9.99 -11.38 14.38
N LEU A 290 -10.62 -10.94 15.47
CA LEU A 290 -11.09 -11.82 16.55
C LEU A 290 -12.24 -12.74 16.10
N ALA A 291 -13.15 -12.25 15.25
CA ALA A 291 -14.20 -13.06 14.67
C ALA A 291 -13.65 -14.17 13.77
N LEU A 292 -12.58 -13.90 13.00
CA LEU A 292 -11.88 -14.92 12.19
C LEU A 292 -11.24 -15.99 13.08
N VAL A 293 -10.69 -15.64 14.25
CA VAL A 293 -10.19 -16.63 15.23
C VAL A 293 -11.30 -17.54 15.73
N SER A 294 -12.48 -16.99 15.99
CA SER A 294 -13.58 -17.72 16.62
C SER A 294 -14.43 -18.51 15.62
N PHE A 295 -14.63 -17.97 14.42
CA PHE A 295 -15.58 -18.51 13.42
C PHE A 295 -14.90 -18.92 12.10
N GLY A 296 -13.58 -18.91 12.04
CA GLY A 296 -12.79 -19.15 10.81
C GLY A 296 -12.93 -20.54 10.18
N SER A 297 -13.48 -21.52 10.91
CA SER A 297 -13.77 -22.86 10.37
C SER A 297 -14.94 -22.88 9.37
N SER A 298 -15.83 -21.88 9.40
CA SER A 298 -16.96 -21.75 8.48
C SER A 298 -16.58 -20.95 7.24
N ALA A 299 -16.53 -21.57 6.06
CA ALA A 299 -16.20 -20.90 4.80
C ALA A 299 -17.15 -19.73 4.49
N ALA A 300 -18.46 -19.88 4.73
CA ALA A 300 -19.43 -18.82 4.50
C ALA A 300 -19.18 -17.61 5.42
N THR A 301 -19.01 -17.85 6.72
CA THR A 301 -18.71 -16.79 7.70
C THR A 301 -17.39 -16.10 7.38
N THR A 302 -16.34 -16.87 7.06
CA THR A 302 -15.03 -16.35 6.69
C THR A 302 -15.13 -15.49 5.44
N THR A 303 -15.89 -15.89 4.41
CA THR A 303 -16.10 -15.08 3.20
C THR A 303 -16.71 -13.72 3.52
N VAL A 304 -17.74 -13.68 4.38
CA VAL A 304 -18.38 -12.42 4.79
C VAL A 304 -17.40 -11.55 5.59
N LEU A 305 -16.67 -12.13 6.54
CA LEU A 305 -15.68 -11.41 7.34
C LEU A 305 -14.55 -10.84 6.48
N LEU A 306 -14.08 -11.58 5.47
CA LEU A 306 -13.08 -11.09 4.52
C LEU A 306 -13.62 -9.99 3.62
N GLY A 307 -14.88 -10.07 3.19
CA GLY A 307 -15.55 -8.98 2.48
C GLY A 307 -15.60 -7.70 3.34
N LEU A 308 -16.00 -7.81 4.60
CA LEU A 308 -16.00 -6.69 5.54
C LEU A 308 -14.59 -6.16 5.82
N TRP A 309 -13.61 -7.05 5.96
CA TRP A 309 -12.19 -6.66 6.08
C TRP A 309 -11.74 -5.86 4.86
N GLY A 310 -11.98 -6.35 3.65
CA GLY A 310 -11.63 -5.67 2.41
C GLY A 310 -12.25 -4.28 2.34
N LEU A 311 -13.56 -4.16 2.65
CA LEU A 311 -14.31 -2.92 2.64
C LEU A 311 -13.65 -1.82 3.50
N VAL A 312 -13.19 -2.16 4.70
CA VAL A 312 -12.63 -1.17 5.63
C VAL A 312 -11.11 -1.01 5.49
N ALA A 313 -10.38 -2.09 5.25
CA ALA A 313 -8.93 -2.09 5.17
C ALA A 313 -8.40 -1.32 3.95
N THR A 314 -9.03 -1.51 2.77
CA THR A 314 -8.64 -0.82 1.54
C THR A 314 -9.05 0.66 1.54
N ALA A 315 -10.10 1.01 2.27
CA ALA A 315 -10.55 2.38 2.46
C ALA A 315 -9.65 3.19 3.40
N ALA A 316 -9.01 2.56 4.39
CA ALA A 316 -8.20 3.24 5.41
C ALA A 316 -7.08 4.15 4.87
N PRO A 317 -6.29 3.74 3.84
CA PRO A 317 -5.27 4.60 3.25
C PRO A 317 -5.82 5.95 2.79
N VAL A 318 -7.02 6.00 2.20
CA VAL A 318 -7.67 7.25 1.76
C VAL A 318 -7.90 8.18 2.95
N GLY A 319 -8.32 7.62 4.09
CA GLY A 319 -8.48 8.37 5.34
C GLY A 319 -7.17 8.95 5.85
N TRP A 320 -6.10 8.16 5.87
CA TRP A 320 -4.80 8.59 6.35
C TRP A 320 -4.14 9.63 5.43
N TRP A 321 -4.28 9.48 4.10
CA TRP A 321 -3.84 10.51 3.15
C TRP A 321 -4.63 11.81 3.29
N THR A 322 -5.94 11.73 3.53
CA THR A 322 -6.78 12.90 3.80
C THR A 322 -6.37 13.58 5.10
N TRP A 323 -6.04 12.80 6.14
CA TRP A 323 -5.52 13.33 7.40
C TRP A 323 -4.21 14.08 7.19
N LEU A 324 -3.27 13.49 6.44
CA LEU A 324 -1.99 14.12 6.13
C LEU A 324 -2.18 15.45 5.39
N ALA A 325 -2.99 15.46 4.34
CA ALA A 325 -3.25 16.65 3.53
C ALA A 325 -3.89 17.80 4.35
N ARG A 326 -4.73 17.46 5.34
CA ARG A 326 -5.35 18.48 6.23
C ARG A 326 -4.40 18.95 7.32
N THR A 327 -3.46 18.10 7.76
CA THR A 327 -2.55 18.41 8.87
C THR A 327 -1.28 19.12 8.40
N LEU A 328 -0.84 18.85 7.16
CA LEU A 328 0.38 19.41 6.54
C LEU A 328 0.09 20.00 5.14
N PRO A 329 -0.76 21.02 5.00
CA PRO A 329 -1.11 21.58 3.70
C PRO A 329 0.11 22.17 2.98
N ASP A 330 1.00 22.85 3.71
CA ASP A 330 2.16 23.54 3.14
C ASP A 330 3.39 22.62 2.93
N GLU A 331 3.40 21.42 3.53
CA GLU A 331 4.52 20.45 3.47
C GLU A 331 4.05 19.09 2.96
N ALA A 332 3.03 19.04 2.11
CA ALA A 332 2.38 17.81 1.65
C ALA A 332 3.35 16.84 0.94
N GLU A 333 4.34 17.34 0.19
CA GLU A 333 5.33 16.50 -0.50
C GLU A 333 6.28 15.81 0.50
N ALA A 334 6.82 16.56 1.45
CA ALA A 334 7.70 16.01 2.49
C ALA A 334 6.95 15.05 3.44
N GLY A 335 5.75 15.44 3.85
CA GLY A 335 4.86 14.60 4.66
C GLY A 335 4.44 13.32 3.95
N GLY A 336 4.18 13.40 2.64
CA GLY A 336 3.84 12.24 1.80
C GLY A 336 4.98 11.23 1.72
N GLY A 337 6.21 11.68 1.49
CA GLY A 337 7.40 10.83 1.49
C GLY A 337 7.61 10.12 2.84
N LEU A 338 7.46 10.86 3.95
CA LEU A 338 7.52 10.29 5.29
C LEU A 338 6.43 9.24 5.53
N MET A 339 5.20 9.53 5.12
CA MET A 339 4.07 8.60 5.25
C MET A 339 4.34 7.29 4.49
N VAL A 340 4.81 7.35 3.25
CA VAL A 340 5.17 6.15 2.47
C VAL A 340 6.26 5.35 3.19
N ALA A 341 7.31 6.01 3.67
CA ALA A 341 8.39 5.36 4.39
C ALA A 341 7.89 4.64 5.65
N ILE A 342 7.03 5.30 6.44
CA ILE A 342 6.42 4.73 7.65
C ILE A 342 5.51 3.55 7.32
N ILE A 343 4.68 3.67 6.28
CA ILE A 343 3.80 2.59 5.85
C ILE A 343 4.63 1.36 5.42
N GLN A 344 5.67 1.55 4.64
CA GLN A 344 6.52 0.45 4.18
C GLN A 344 7.27 -0.23 5.34
N LEU A 345 7.75 0.56 6.31
CA LEU A 345 8.35 0.01 7.53
C LEU A 345 7.32 -0.79 8.34
N ALA A 346 6.09 -0.30 8.43
CA ALA A 346 5.01 -0.95 9.16
C ALA A 346 4.58 -2.27 8.49
N ILE A 347 4.46 -2.29 7.16
CA ILE A 347 4.20 -3.50 6.37
C ILE A 347 5.31 -4.54 6.61
N ALA A 348 6.57 -4.12 6.50
CA ALA A 348 7.72 -4.99 6.72
C ALA A 348 7.74 -5.55 8.16
N SER A 349 7.50 -4.70 9.15
CA SER A 349 7.46 -5.11 10.57
C SER A 349 6.28 -6.04 10.85
N GLY A 350 5.11 -5.75 10.29
CA GLY A 350 3.90 -6.59 10.43
C GLY A 350 4.10 -7.99 9.84
N ALA A 351 4.66 -8.08 8.63
CA ALA A 351 4.97 -9.35 7.99
C ALA A 351 6.06 -10.12 8.76
N THR A 352 7.10 -9.44 9.27
CA THR A 352 8.18 -10.07 10.04
C THR A 352 7.69 -10.61 11.38
N VAL A 353 7.09 -9.75 12.21
CA VAL A 353 6.60 -10.15 13.54
C VAL A 353 5.48 -11.17 13.39
N GLY A 354 4.58 -10.95 12.41
CA GLY A 354 3.51 -11.89 12.09
C GLY A 354 4.05 -13.29 11.74
N GLY A 355 5.13 -13.38 10.96
CA GLY A 355 5.76 -14.65 10.60
C GLY A 355 6.40 -15.39 11.78
N LEU A 356 7.12 -14.66 12.61
CA LEU A 356 7.72 -15.24 13.82
C LEU A 356 6.66 -15.78 14.77
N VAL A 357 5.55 -15.04 14.95
CA VAL A 357 4.44 -15.48 15.79
C VAL A 357 3.66 -16.62 15.12
N PHE A 358 3.48 -16.58 13.80
CA PHE A 358 2.79 -17.63 13.05
C PHE A 358 3.54 -18.96 13.16
N ASP A 359 4.85 -18.96 12.92
CA ASP A 359 5.69 -20.17 12.98
C ASP A 359 5.80 -20.73 14.40
N SER A 360 5.81 -19.88 15.43
CA SER A 360 5.98 -20.32 16.83
C SER A 360 4.68 -20.67 17.55
N SER A 361 3.59 -19.95 17.24
CA SER A 361 2.35 -19.98 18.05
C SER A 361 1.08 -20.14 17.19
N GLY A 362 1.23 -20.20 15.86
CA GLY A 362 0.15 -20.41 14.90
C GLY A 362 -0.72 -19.18 14.63
N TYR A 363 -1.75 -19.39 13.80
CA TYR A 363 -2.62 -18.32 13.31
C TYR A 363 -3.37 -17.57 14.40
N ARG A 364 -3.79 -18.26 15.49
CA ARG A 364 -4.55 -17.63 16.59
C ARG A 364 -3.77 -16.48 17.22
N ALA A 365 -2.54 -16.74 17.65
CA ALA A 365 -1.68 -15.74 18.25
C ALA A 365 -1.39 -14.58 17.28
N THR A 366 -1.17 -14.90 15.99
CA THR A 366 -0.93 -13.90 14.95
C THR A 366 -2.14 -12.96 14.77
N PHE A 367 -3.35 -13.51 14.70
CA PHE A 367 -4.59 -12.73 14.48
C PHE A 367 -5.01 -11.97 15.75
N GLU A 368 -4.82 -12.55 16.95
CA GLU A 368 -5.03 -11.87 18.23
C GLU A 368 -4.07 -10.69 18.40
N LEU A 369 -2.79 -10.87 18.05
CA LEU A 369 -1.80 -9.78 18.10
C LEU A 369 -2.11 -8.69 17.06
N SER A 370 -2.56 -9.07 15.86
CA SER A 370 -3.07 -8.13 14.85
C SER A 370 -4.23 -7.31 15.42
N ALA A 371 -5.21 -7.95 16.06
CA ALA A 371 -6.35 -7.27 16.69
C ALA A 371 -5.89 -6.31 17.81
N ALA A 372 -4.92 -6.72 18.64
CA ALA A 372 -4.37 -5.87 19.68
C ALA A 372 -3.67 -4.63 19.10
N LEU A 373 -2.85 -4.79 18.05
CA LEU A 373 -2.21 -3.67 17.37
C LEU A 373 -3.24 -2.71 16.75
N LEU A 374 -4.28 -3.24 16.11
CA LEU A 374 -5.37 -2.42 15.57
C LEU A 374 -6.12 -1.67 16.67
N GLY A 375 -6.34 -2.30 17.83
CA GLY A 375 -6.88 -1.63 19.02
C GLY A 375 -6.00 -0.48 19.51
N VAL A 376 -4.68 -0.70 19.56
CA VAL A 376 -3.69 0.35 19.91
C VAL A 376 -3.72 1.47 18.86
N ALA A 377 -3.82 1.15 17.56
CA ALA A 377 -3.94 2.14 16.50
C ALA A 377 -5.18 3.03 16.67
N ALA A 378 -6.33 2.44 17.06
CA ALA A 378 -7.54 3.20 17.36
C ALA A 378 -7.36 4.18 18.55
N VAL A 379 -6.68 3.74 19.61
CA VAL A 379 -6.36 4.60 20.75
C VAL A 379 -5.41 5.73 20.33
N LEU A 380 -4.39 5.44 19.55
CA LEU A 380 -3.45 6.46 19.04
C LEU A 380 -4.14 7.47 18.12
N ALA A 381 -5.04 7.01 17.23
CA ALA A 381 -5.85 7.89 16.39
C ALA A 381 -6.76 8.80 17.23
N PHE A 382 -7.35 8.28 18.32
CA PHE A 382 -8.14 9.06 19.27
C PHE A 382 -7.29 10.10 20.01
N LEU A 383 -6.09 9.75 20.44
CA LEU A 383 -5.16 10.69 21.08
C LEU A 383 -4.72 11.78 20.10
N ALA A 384 -4.40 11.42 18.85
CA ALA A 384 -4.07 12.39 17.81
C ALA A 384 -5.22 13.36 17.56
N ALA A 385 -6.47 12.87 17.51
CA ALA A 385 -7.67 13.69 17.41
C ALA A 385 -7.80 14.67 18.58
N ARG A 386 -7.59 14.20 19.82
CA ARG A 386 -7.67 15.07 21.01
C ARG A 386 -6.62 16.17 21.02
N VAL A 387 -5.39 15.86 20.63
CA VAL A 387 -4.30 16.85 20.58
C VAL A 387 -4.58 17.89 19.49
N ALA A 388 -4.98 17.47 18.30
CA ALA A 388 -5.33 18.36 17.21
C ALA A 388 -6.46 19.32 17.59
N MET A 389 -7.50 18.85 18.32
CA MET A 389 -8.58 19.69 18.81
C MET A 389 -8.12 20.72 19.86
N ARG A 390 -7.17 20.36 20.72
CA ARG A 390 -6.64 21.28 21.75
C ARG A 390 -5.79 22.40 21.13
N GLU A 391 -5.05 22.09 20.07
CA GLU A 391 -4.23 23.07 19.36
C GLU A 391 -5.10 23.95 18.45
N GLY A 392 -6.07 23.40 17.73
CA GLY A 392 -7.05 24.15 16.94
C GLY A 392 -7.96 25.07 17.77
N GLY A 393 -8.30 24.66 19.00
CA GLY A 393 -9.08 25.47 19.93
C GLY A 393 -8.33 26.67 20.50
N LYS A 394 -6.99 26.71 20.43
CA LYS A 394 -6.18 27.87 20.78
C LYS A 394 -6.12 28.92 19.66
N THR A 395 -6.38 28.53 18.41
CA THR A 395 -6.27 29.39 17.22
C THR A 395 -7.62 29.83 16.63
N ARG A 396 -8.72 29.11 16.91
CA ARG A 396 -10.09 29.43 16.45
C ARG A 396 -11.12 29.15 17.53
N GLY A 397 -11.95 30.15 17.85
CA GLY A 397 -12.99 30.04 18.89
C GLY A 397 -14.03 28.94 18.60
N SER A 398 -14.42 28.29 19.63
CA SER A 398 -15.47 27.31 19.99
C SER A 398 -16.52 26.80 18.96
N SER A 399 -16.62 27.29 17.74
CA SER A 399 -17.67 26.89 16.77
C SER A 399 -17.36 25.56 16.02
N GLU A 400 -16.10 25.24 15.76
CA GLU A 400 -15.74 23.98 15.04
C GLU A 400 -15.80 22.72 15.92
N LEU A 401 -15.69 22.84 17.23
CA LEU A 401 -15.78 21.70 18.17
C LEU A 401 -17.15 21.01 18.14
N LYS A 402 -18.21 21.74 17.82
CA LYS A 402 -19.57 21.20 17.73
C LYS A 402 -19.80 20.34 16.48
N TYR A 403 -19.13 20.69 15.35
CA TYR A 403 -19.22 19.94 14.09
C TYR A 403 -18.46 18.60 14.10
N ILE A 404 -17.38 18.49 14.87
CA ILE A 404 -16.54 17.28 14.89
C ILE A 404 -17.23 16.10 15.60
N PHE A 405 -18.10 16.38 16.56
CA PHE A 405 -18.81 15.34 17.33
C PHE A 405 -20.29 15.15 16.93
N GLY A 406 -20.79 15.88 15.96
CA GLY A 406 -22.21 15.76 15.55
C GLY A 406 -23.20 16.13 16.65
N LEU A 407 -22.84 17.03 17.57
CA LEU A 407 -23.64 17.47 18.73
C LEU A 407 -24.55 18.65 18.44
N VAL A 408 -24.58 19.15 17.21
CA VAL A 408 -25.55 20.16 16.77
C VAL A 408 -26.29 19.60 15.57
N LYS A 409 -27.55 19.23 15.80
CA LYS A 409 -28.59 19.17 14.77
C LYS A 409 -29.10 20.60 14.58
N ASP A 410 -29.12 21.08 13.33
CA ASP A 410 -30.04 22.13 12.91
C ASP A 410 -31.43 21.54 12.72
#